data_6b98db341b5ab99fbd9b57e816144bcf
#
_entry.id   6b98db341b5ab99fbd9b57e816144bcf
#
_cell.length_a   1.000
_cell.length_b   1.000
_cell.length_c   1.000
_cell.angle_alpha   90.00
_cell.angle_beta   90.00
_cell.angle_gamma   90.00
#
_symmetry.space_group_name_H-M   'P 1'
#
loop_
_entity.id
_entity.type
_entity.pdbx_description
1 polymer ?
#
loop_
_entity_poly.entity_id
_entity_poly.type
_entity_poly.pdbx_seq_one_letter_code
_entity_poly.pdbx_strand_id
1 'polypeptide(L)'
;ILFNFSRRLIPLLTELCKAYENEKQSFVIVSNEESLVVMEKIKNVIKIPKNITILARKGYAWQKSLLDKINLEKAKQVIILKPDISELFKTEMDCDVEVGKSMSSIIGSKQWDKNPCKILGEFHNEQRGFAHAWFSRSIWGKKVTELGNTWEIPEIISSQILKNNLLAQCTNTPDLTEIYDNLFGYEGSEVYFV
;
A
#
# COMPACT_ATOMS: atom_id res chain seq x y z
N ILE A 1 -4.38 -6.28 -1.96
CA ILE A 1 -4.54 -5.47 -3.18
C ILE A 1 -3.60 -4.28 -3.07
N LEU A 2 -2.90 -3.95 -4.17
CA LEU A 2 -1.95 -2.84 -4.26
C LEU A 2 -2.46 -1.84 -5.30
N PHE A 3 -2.64 -0.60 -4.90
CA PHE A 3 -3.04 0.49 -5.80
C PHE A 3 -1.86 1.39 -6.14
N ASN A 4 -1.86 1.90 -7.36
CA ASN A 4 -0.87 2.73 -8.01
C ASN A 4 0.45 2.00 -8.32
N PHE A 5 0.85 2.06 -9.59
CA PHE A 5 2.19 1.63 -10.00
C PHE A 5 3.16 2.79 -9.76
N SER A 6 4.13 2.58 -8.92
CA SER A 6 5.22 3.52 -8.66
C SER A 6 6.55 2.76 -8.61
N ARG A 7 7.66 3.47 -8.66
CA ARG A 7 9.01 2.88 -8.51
C ARG A 7 9.19 2.07 -7.22
N ARG A 8 8.32 2.29 -6.22
CA ARG A 8 8.33 1.57 -4.94
C ARG A 8 7.60 0.23 -4.98
N LEU A 9 6.75 0.01 -5.99
CA LEU A 9 5.97 -1.23 -6.07
C LEU A 9 6.85 -2.47 -6.23
N ILE A 10 7.89 -2.40 -7.06
CA ILE A 10 8.75 -3.56 -7.31
C ILE A 10 9.54 -3.98 -6.07
N PRO A 11 10.25 -3.08 -5.36
CA PRO A 11 10.87 -3.42 -4.07
C PRO A 11 9.87 -3.99 -3.06
N LEU A 12 8.70 -3.35 -2.89
CA LEU A 12 7.66 -3.84 -1.99
C LEU A 12 7.18 -5.26 -2.36
N LEU A 13 6.93 -5.52 -3.64
CA LEU A 13 6.52 -6.84 -4.09
C LEU A 13 7.62 -7.89 -3.87
N THR A 14 8.89 -7.51 -4.00
CA THR A 14 10.02 -8.40 -3.72
C THR A 14 9.99 -8.85 -2.28
N GLU A 15 9.85 -7.93 -1.33
CA GLU A 15 9.76 -8.26 0.09
C GLU A 15 8.47 -9.05 0.42
N LEU A 16 7.33 -8.68 -0.15
CA LEU A 16 6.09 -9.44 0.02
C LEU A 16 6.20 -10.86 -0.55
N CYS A 17 6.91 -11.07 -1.66
CA CYS A 17 7.15 -12.40 -2.21
C CYS A 17 8.01 -13.26 -1.28
N LYS A 18 9.01 -12.69 -0.62
CA LYS A 18 9.81 -13.37 0.41
C LYS A 18 8.95 -13.70 1.63
N ALA A 19 8.19 -12.71 2.15
CA ALA A 19 7.32 -12.85 3.31
C ALA A 19 6.31 -13.99 3.17
N TYR A 20 5.82 -14.24 1.97
CA TYR A 20 4.81 -15.27 1.68
C TYR A 20 5.36 -16.44 0.87
N GLU A 21 6.67 -16.69 0.92
CA GLU A 21 7.30 -17.77 0.12
C GLU A 21 6.72 -19.16 0.40
N ASN A 22 6.27 -19.41 1.62
CA ASN A 22 5.71 -20.68 2.04
C ASN A 22 4.18 -20.71 2.07
N GLU A 23 3.51 -19.63 1.67
CA GLU A 23 2.06 -19.51 1.71
C GLU A 23 1.48 -19.28 0.31
N LYS A 24 0.30 -19.84 0.04
CA LYS A 24 -0.43 -19.52 -1.18
C LYS A 24 -1.04 -18.11 -1.07
N GLN A 25 -0.55 -17.18 -1.88
CA GLN A 25 -0.98 -15.79 -1.83
C GLN A 25 -1.28 -15.23 -3.23
N SER A 26 -2.20 -14.25 -3.28
CA SER A 26 -2.56 -13.55 -4.52
C SER A 26 -2.44 -12.05 -4.33
N PHE A 27 -1.70 -11.40 -5.20
CA PHE A 27 -1.56 -9.95 -5.27
C PHE A 27 -2.32 -9.41 -6.48
N VAL A 28 -3.21 -8.46 -6.26
CA VAL A 28 -3.89 -7.72 -7.33
C VAL A 28 -3.33 -6.31 -7.38
N ILE A 29 -2.72 -5.95 -8.49
CA ILE A 29 -2.13 -4.63 -8.72
C ILE A 29 -3.08 -3.84 -9.60
N VAL A 30 -3.43 -2.65 -9.15
CA VAL A 30 -4.30 -1.73 -9.87
C VAL A 30 -3.52 -0.45 -10.21
N SER A 31 -3.45 -0.10 -11.46
CA SER A 31 -2.75 1.11 -11.93
C SER A 31 -3.41 1.69 -13.17
N ASN A 32 -3.02 2.90 -13.54
CA ASN A 32 -3.44 3.54 -14.78
C ASN A 32 -2.72 3.00 -16.03
N GLU A 33 -1.65 2.20 -15.86
CA GLU A 33 -0.93 1.58 -16.96
C GLU A 33 -1.65 0.33 -17.48
N GLU A 34 -1.34 -0.05 -18.72
CA GLU A 34 -1.84 -1.29 -19.31
C GLU A 34 -1.37 -2.52 -18.52
N SER A 35 -2.31 -3.44 -18.26
CA SER A 35 -2.04 -4.62 -17.42
C SER A 35 -0.87 -5.47 -17.93
N LEU A 36 -0.72 -5.58 -19.25
CA LEU A 36 0.38 -6.33 -19.86
C LEU A 36 1.73 -5.66 -19.58
N VAL A 37 1.80 -4.34 -19.71
CA VAL A 37 3.03 -3.55 -19.45
C VAL A 37 3.44 -3.67 -17.99
N VAL A 38 2.49 -3.56 -17.07
CA VAL A 38 2.74 -3.75 -15.62
C VAL A 38 3.29 -5.14 -15.33
N MET A 39 2.66 -6.18 -15.89
CA MET A 39 3.10 -7.56 -15.69
C MET A 39 4.47 -7.84 -16.29
N GLU A 40 4.79 -7.25 -17.44
CA GLU A 40 6.11 -7.35 -18.07
C GLU A 40 7.19 -6.70 -17.19
N LYS A 41 6.96 -5.47 -16.73
CA LYS A 41 7.87 -4.77 -15.80
C LYS A 41 8.17 -5.60 -14.55
N ILE A 42 7.14 -6.24 -13.98
CA ILE A 42 7.30 -7.08 -12.78
C ILE A 42 8.11 -8.34 -13.09
N LYS A 43 7.74 -9.10 -14.13
CA LYS A 43 8.39 -10.36 -14.49
C LYS A 43 9.84 -10.20 -14.88
N ASN A 44 10.22 -9.04 -15.44
CA ASN A 44 11.61 -8.75 -15.83
C ASN A 44 12.52 -8.53 -14.60
N VAL A 45 11.96 -8.25 -13.42
CA VAL A 45 12.75 -7.92 -12.22
C VAL A 45 12.57 -8.95 -11.11
N ILE A 46 11.33 -9.46 -10.93
CA ILE A 46 11.00 -10.36 -9.82
C ILE A 46 10.79 -11.79 -10.33
N LYS A 47 11.51 -12.74 -9.75
CA LYS A 47 11.20 -14.17 -9.91
C LYS A 47 10.04 -14.52 -8.99
N ILE A 48 8.83 -14.61 -9.56
CA ILE A 48 7.61 -14.88 -8.79
C ILE A 48 7.63 -16.35 -8.30
N PRO A 49 7.51 -16.61 -6.98
CA PRO A 49 7.39 -17.95 -6.42
C PRO A 49 6.15 -18.68 -6.95
N LYS A 50 6.20 -20.03 -7.04
CA LYS A 50 5.13 -20.85 -7.62
C LYS A 50 3.79 -20.76 -6.87
N ASN A 51 3.83 -20.49 -5.59
CA ASN A 51 2.67 -20.34 -4.70
C ASN A 51 2.07 -18.93 -4.74
N ILE A 52 2.72 -17.98 -5.40
CA ILE A 52 2.26 -16.60 -5.51
C ILE A 52 1.66 -16.33 -6.89
N THR A 53 0.48 -15.73 -6.90
CA THR A 53 -0.18 -15.26 -8.12
C THR A 53 -0.22 -13.73 -8.12
N ILE A 54 0.27 -13.10 -9.19
CA ILE A 54 0.19 -11.66 -9.39
C ILE A 54 -0.72 -11.37 -10.57
N LEU A 55 -1.70 -10.50 -10.37
CA LEU A 55 -2.64 -10.05 -11.38
C LEU A 55 -2.60 -8.53 -11.49
N ALA A 56 -2.48 -7.99 -12.69
CA ALA A 56 -2.59 -6.56 -12.94
C ALA A 56 -3.97 -6.19 -13.53
N ARG A 57 -4.48 -5.04 -13.16
CA ARG A 57 -5.72 -4.44 -13.67
C ARG A 57 -5.50 -2.96 -13.94
N LYS A 58 -5.93 -2.50 -15.12
CA LYS A 58 -5.91 -1.09 -15.46
C LYS A 58 -7.10 -0.37 -14.84
N GLY A 59 -6.86 0.76 -14.20
CA GLY A 59 -7.88 1.65 -13.64
C GLY A 59 -7.44 2.36 -12.38
N TYR A 60 -8.40 3.02 -11.73
CA TYR A 60 -8.21 3.78 -10.52
C TYR A 60 -9.13 3.28 -9.41
N ALA A 61 -8.71 3.38 -8.14
CA ALA A 61 -9.49 2.94 -6.99
C ALA A 61 -10.87 3.62 -6.87
N TRP A 62 -11.02 4.84 -7.39
CA TRP A 62 -12.30 5.56 -7.40
C TRP A 62 -13.29 5.09 -8.48
N GLN A 63 -12.87 4.18 -9.37
CA GLN A 63 -13.76 3.58 -10.37
C GLN A 63 -14.54 2.42 -9.74
N LYS A 64 -15.81 2.65 -9.44
CA LYS A 64 -16.68 1.68 -8.78
C LYS A 64 -16.74 0.32 -9.48
N SER A 65 -16.85 0.31 -10.82
CA SER A 65 -16.86 -0.92 -11.61
C SER A 65 -15.57 -1.74 -11.51
N LEU A 66 -14.44 -1.11 -11.17
CA LEU A 66 -13.18 -1.78 -10.95
C LEU A 66 -13.15 -2.47 -9.58
N LEU A 67 -13.64 -1.80 -8.54
CA LEU A 67 -13.70 -2.38 -7.18
C LEU A 67 -14.52 -3.67 -7.16
N ASP A 68 -15.60 -3.75 -7.97
CA ASP A 68 -16.37 -4.98 -8.16
C ASP A 68 -15.55 -6.10 -8.81
N LYS A 69 -14.72 -5.76 -9.80
CA LYS A 69 -13.93 -6.73 -10.58
C LYS A 69 -12.71 -7.29 -9.84
N ILE A 70 -12.16 -6.56 -8.89
CA ILE A 70 -10.96 -6.97 -8.13
C ILE A 70 -11.28 -7.77 -6.87
N ASN A 71 -12.57 -8.09 -6.62
CA ASN A 71 -13.04 -8.80 -5.43
C ASN A 71 -12.55 -8.14 -4.11
N LEU A 72 -12.74 -6.83 -3.98
CA LEU A 72 -12.30 -6.08 -2.80
C LEU A 72 -12.83 -6.70 -1.50
N GLU A 73 -14.05 -7.24 -1.49
CA GLU A 73 -14.65 -7.92 -0.33
C GLU A 73 -13.88 -9.16 0.16
N LYS A 74 -12.96 -9.71 -0.65
CA LYS A 74 -12.10 -10.84 -0.28
C LYS A 74 -10.67 -10.43 0.04
N ALA A 75 -10.37 -9.14 0.00
CA ALA A 75 -9.04 -8.64 0.29
C ALA A 75 -8.74 -8.78 1.80
N LYS A 76 -7.59 -9.34 2.14
CA LYS A 76 -7.06 -9.31 3.51
C LYS A 76 -6.55 -7.91 3.87
N GLN A 77 -5.92 -7.25 2.91
CA GLN A 77 -5.32 -5.93 3.08
C GLN A 77 -5.30 -5.16 1.77
N VAL A 78 -5.38 -3.85 1.87
CA VAL A 78 -5.20 -2.90 0.76
C VAL A 78 -4.03 -1.98 1.08
N ILE A 79 -3.10 -1.85 0.13
CA ILE A 79 -1.98 -0.92 0.20
C ILE A 79 -2.15 0.08 -0.95
N ILE A 80 -2.15 1.35 -0.63
CA ILE A 80 -2.26 2.45 -1.59
C ILE A 80 -0.93 3.18 -1.62
N LEU A 81 -0.14 2.90 -2.64
CA LEU A 81 1.14 3.57 -2.84
C LEU A 81 0.92 4.97 -3.37
N LYS A 82 1.77 5.90 -2.96
CA LYS A 82 1.82 7.22 -3.56
C LYS A 82 2.32 7.09 -5.01
N PRO A 83 1.58 7.60 -6.01
CA PRO A 83 2.07 7.60 -7.40
C PRO A 83 3.34 8.45 -7.53
N ASP A 84 4.13 8.18 -8.54
CA ASP A 84 5.29 9.02 -8.87
C ASP A 84 4.83 10.29 -9.59
N ILE A 85 5.61 11.38 -9.42
CA ILE A 85 5.38 12.62 -10.16
C ILE A 85 5.51 12.31 -11.67
N SER A 86 4.54 12.76 -12.43
CA SER A 86 4.38 12.48 -13.87
C SER A 86 3.55 13.59 -14.54
N GLU A 87 3.24 13.43 -15.80
CA GLU A 87 2.30 14.34 -16.47
C GLU A 87 0.90 14.36 -15.84
N LEU A 88 0.48 13.25 -15.23
CA LEU A 88 -0.82 13.14 -14.55
C LEU A 88 -0.80 13.70 -13.13
N PHE A 89 0.32 13.56 -12.43
CA PHE A 89 0.51 14.00 -11.04
C PHE A 89 1.71 14.93 -10.98
N LYS A 90 1.48 16.22 -11.22
CA LYS A 90 2.53 17.22 -11.41
C LYS A 90 3.24 17.61 -10.12
N THR A 91 2.56 17.44 -8.99
CA THR A 91 3.07 17.83 -7.68
C THR A 91 2.91 16.69 -6.66
N GLU A 92 3.68 16.76 -5.57
CA GLU A 92 3.49 15.84 -4.44
C GLU A 92 2.10 15.98 -3.82
N MET A 93 1.48 17.16 -3.93
CA MET A 93 0.12 17.38 -3.48
C MET A 93 -0.88 16.60 -4.34
N ASP A 94 -0.70 16.56 -5.66
CA ASP A 94 -1.56 15.79 -6.56
C ASP A 94 -1.47 14.30 -6.23
N CYS A 95 -0.26 13.81 -5.92
CA CYS A 95 -0.04 12.44 -5.51
C CYS A 95 -0.78 12.11 -4.20
N ASP A 96 -0.68 12.98 -3.18
CA ASP A 96 -1.37 12.79 -1.90
C ASP A 96 -2.91 12.83 -2.07
N VAL A 97 -3.41 13.73 -2.92
CA VAL A 97 -4.84 13.82 -3.25
C VAL A 97 -5.34 12.53 -3.91
N GLU A 98 -4.54 11.91 -4.79
CA GLU A 98 -4.92 10.64 -5.42
C GLU A 98 -4.98 9.50 -4.39
N VAL A 99 -4.03 9.42 -3.47
CA VAL A 99 -4.07 8.45 -2.36
C VAL A 99 -5.32 8.65 -1.50
N GLY A 100 -5.60 9.90 -1.11
CA GLY A 100 -6.78 10.25 -0.31
C GLY A 100 -8.10 9.92 -1.01
N LYS A 101 -8.22 10.21 -2.32
CA LYS A 101 -9.38 9.84 -3.13
C LYS A 101 -9.56 8.33 -3.18
N SER A 102 -8.47 7.60 -3.43
CA SER A 102 -8.48 6.13 -3.48
C SER A 102 -8.94 5.54 -2.16
N MET A 103 -8.38 6.00 -1.03
CA MET A 103 -8.75 5.58 0.31
C MET A 103 -10.24 5.83 0.58
N SER A 104 -10.72 7.05 0.35
CA SER A 104 -12.12 7.41 0.57
C SER A 104 -13.09 6.60 -0.30
N SER A 105 -12.72 6.35 -1.55
CA SER A 105 -13.53 5.56 -2.49
C SER A 105 -13.63 4.09 -2.09
N ILE A 106 -12.55 3.51 -1.59
CA ILE A 106 -12.52 2.13 -1.09
C ILE A 106 -13.41 2.02 0.15
N ILE A 107 -13.23 2.89 1.14
CA ILE A 107 -14.00 2.90 2.39
C ILE A 107 -15.49 3.15 2.13
N GLY A 108 -15.83 4.01 1.16
CA GLY A 108 -17.21 4.28 0.74
C GLY A 108 -17.81 3.23 -0.19
N SER A 109 -17.09 2.15 -0.52
CA SER A 109 -17.59 1.14 -1.45
C SER A 109 -18.45 0.08 -0.75
N LYS A 110 -19.47 -0.43 -1.47
CA LYS A 110 -20.32 -1.53 -0.98
C LYS A 110 -19.53 -2.82 -0.73
N GLN A 111 -18.44 -3.04 -1.45
CA GLN A 111 -17.59 -4.23 -1.33
C GLN A 111 -16.81 -4.20 -0.01
N TRP A 112 -16.25 -3.04 0.33
CA TRP A 112 -15.58 -2.84 1.61
C TRP A 112 -16.57 -2.92 2.78
N ASP A 113 -17.80 -2.42 2.56
CA ASP A 113 -18.89 -2.52 3.54
C ASP A 113 -19.21 -3.95 3.97
N LYS A 114 -19.15 -4.89 3.03
CA LYS A 114 -19.46 -6.30 3.30
C LYS A 114 -18.39 -6.98 4.16
N ASN A 115 -17.13 -6.64 3.90
CA ASN A 115 -16.00 -7.21 4.61
C ASN A 115 -14.86 -6.18 4.67
N PRO A 116 -14.85 -5.29 5.67
CA PRO A 116 -13.79 -4.32 5.82
C PRO A 116 -12.44 -4.98 6.01
N CYS A 117 -11.46 -4.56 5.22
CA CYS A 117 -10.08 -4.98 5.34
C CYS A 117 -9.20 -3.80 5.76
N LYS A 118 -8.02 -4.10 6.30
CA LYS A 118 -7.02 -3.10 6.68
C LYS A 118 -6.56 -2.31 5.46
N ILE A 119 -6.47 -0.99 5.58
CA ILE A 119 -5.97 -0.11 4.53
C ILE A 119 -4.74 0.62 5.04
N LEU A 120 -3.69 0.58 4.22
CA LEU A 120 -2.45 1.30 4.43
C LEU A 120 -2.27 2.30 3.28
N GLY A 121 -2.12 3.58 3.60
CA GLY A 121 -1.89 4.66 2.62
C GLY A 121 -0.51 5.28 2.75
N GLU A 122 0.23 5.37 1.64
CA GLU A 122 1.48 6.11 1.58
C GLU A 122 1.24 7.55 1.15
N PHE A 123 1.62 8.51 2.00
CA PHE A 123 1.54 9.95 1.73
C PHE A 123 2.93 10.59 1.72
N HIS A 124 3.10 11.65 0.94
CA HIS A 124 4.27 12.50 1.06
C HIS A 124 4.18 13.36 2.33
N ASN A 125 3.04 14.00 2.55
CA ASN A 125 2.78 14.83 3.71
C ASN A 125 1.92 14.08 4.73
N GLU A 126 2.48 13.81 5.90
CA GLU A 126 1.83 13.07 6.98
C GLU A 126 0.55 13.75 7.49
N GLN A 127 0.56 15.09 7.61
CA GLN A 127 -0.61 15.83 8.09
C GLN A 127 -1.81 15.69 7.13
N ARG A 128 -1.56 15.68 5.81
CA ARG A 128 -2.61 15.40 4.82
C ARG A 128 -3.12 13.96 4.97
N GLY A 129 -2.23 13.01 5.16
CA GLY A 129 -2.58 11.62 5.41
C GLY A 129 -3.49 11.48 6.62
N PHE A 130 -3.12 12.09 7.74
CA PHE A 130 -3.94 12.08 8.95
C PHE A 130 -5.29 12.78 8.75
N ALA A 131 -5.36 13.89 8.02
CA ALA A 131 -6.62 14.55 7.71
C ALA A 131 -7.57 13.62 6.93
N HIS A 132 -7.07 12.88 5.95
CA HIS A 132 -7.85 11.89 5.21
C HIS A 132 -8.26 10.70 6.08
N ALA A 133 -7.39 10.18 6.90
CA ALA A 133 -7.68 9.09 7.83
C ALA A 133 -8.76 9.52 8.85
N TRP A 134 -8.62 10.72 9.40
CA TRP A 134 -9.58 11.28 10.35
C TRP A 134 -10.95 11.52 9.73
N PHE A 135 -11.01 12.08 8.52
CA PHE A 135 -12.26 12.25 7.79
C PHE A 135 -12.95 10.91 7.53
N SER A 136 -12.18 9.89 7.23
CA SER A 136 -12.69 8.54 7.00
C SER A 136 -13.14 7.83 8.28
N ARG A 137 -12.71 8.29 9.46
CA ARG A 137 -12.96 7.65 10.76
C ARG A 137 -14.45 7.50 11.08
N SER A 138 -15.27 8.47 10.71
CA SER A 138 -16.72 8.42 10.97
C SER A 138 -17.41 7.27 10.23
N ILE A 139 -16.93 6.93 9.04
CA ILE A 139 -17.43 5.81 8.24
C ILE A 139 -16.75 4.52 8.68
N TRP A 140 -15.43 4.56 8.83
CA TRP A 140 -14.57 3.45 9.21
C TRP A 140 -14.92 2.91 10.61
N GLY A 141 -14.95 3.78 11.63
CA GLY A 141 -15.12 3.37 13.02
C GLY A 141 -16.44 2.65 13.29
N LYS A 142 -17.55 3.09 12.71
CA LYS A 142 -18.83 2.40 12.82
C LYS A 142 -18.75 0.94 12.37
N LYS A 143 -18.21 0.71 11.18
CA LYS A 143 -18.19 -0.61 10.55
C LYS A 143 -17.21 -1.57 11.19
N VAL A 144 -16.03 -1.08 11.55
CA VAL A 144 -14.99 -1.87 12.20
C VAL A 144 -15.42 -2.31 13.58
N THR A 145 -16.07 -1.43 14.35
CA THR A 145 -16.61 -1.75 15.69
C THR A 145 -17.76 -2.76 15.61
N GLU A 146 -18.66 -2.62 14.64
CA GLU A 146 -19.77 -3.57 14.43
C GLU A 146 -19.28 -4.99 14.11
N LEU A 147 -18.09 -5.13 13.49
CA LEU A 147 -17.48 -6.40 13.15
C LEU A 147 -16.51 -6.94 14.20
N GLY A 148 -16.35 -6.23 15.34
CA GLY A 148 -15.44 -6.64 16.42
C GLY A 148 -13.95 -6.49 16.10
N ASN A 149 -13.60 -5.72 15.08
CA ASN A 149 -12.21 -5.42 14.75
C ASN A 149 -11.66 -4.29 15.64
N THR A 150 -10.34 -4.32 15.93
CA THR A 150 -9.69 -3.39 16.86
C THR A 150 -9.02 -2.19 16.18
N TRP A 151 -8.90 -2.19 14.84
CA TRP A 151 -8.26 -1.08 14.11
C TRP A 151 -9.26 0.05 13.88
N GLU A 152 -8.99 1.19 14.50
CA GLU A 152 -9.90 2.33 14.56
C GLU A 152 -9.86 3.24 13.33
N ILE A 153 -8.74 3.28 12.60
CA ILE A 153 -8.52 4.15 11.44
C ILE A 153 -7.60 3.47 10.40
N PRO A 154 -7.62 3.91 9.13
CA PRO A 154 -6.62 3.52 8.15
C PRO A 154 -5.21 3.90 8.62
N GLU A 155 -4.24 3.05 8.36
CA GLU A 155 -2.84 3.34 8.66
C GLU A 155 -2.25 4.28 7.60
N ILE A 156 -1.44 5.23 8.05
CA ILE A 156 -0.76 6.20 7.21
C ILE A 156 0.74 6.07 7.40
N ILE A 157 1.45 5.97 6.28
CA ILE A 157 2.91 6.03 6.27
C ILE A 157 3.36 7.23 5.45
N SER A 158 4.23 8.06 6.03
CA SER A 158 4.98 9.08 5.30
C SER A 158 6.38 8.58 5.01
N SER A 159 6.61 8.17 3.77
CA SER A 159 7.94 7.71 3.31
C SER A 159 9.00 8.80 3.45
N GLN A 160 8.63 10.08 3.35
CA GLN A 160 9.55 11.20 3.49
C GLN A 160 10.04 11.36 4.93
N ILE A 161 9.13 11.29 5.91
CA ILE A 161 9.50 11.44 7.34
C ILE A 161 10.37 10.27 7.78
N LEU A 162 9.96 9.05 7.44
CA LEU A 162 10.75 7.86 7.76
C LEU A 162 12.17 7.96 7.20
N LYS A 163 12.29 8.32 5.92
CA LYS A 163 13.59 8.51 5.26
C LYS A 163 14.44 9.58 5.93
N ASN A 164 13.86 10.74 6.27
CA ASN A 164 14.57 11.84 6.91
C ASN A 164 15.07 11.43 8.30
N ASN A 165 14.24 10.73 9.07
CA ASN A 165 14.63 10.24 10.39
C ASN A 165 15.78 9.23 10.31
N LEU A 166 15.70 8.28 9.38
CA LEU A 166 16.77 7.31 9.14
C LEU A 166 18.08 7.99 8.72
N LEU A 167 18.01 8.94 7.77
CA LEU A 167 19.19 9.68 7.33
C LEU A 167 19.84 10.46 8.48
N ALA A 168 19.03 11.15 9.29
CA ALA A 168 19.54 11.89 10.46
C ALA A 168 20.23 10.98 11.46
N GLN A 169 19.67 9.80 11.73
CA GLN A 169 20.28 8.83 12.65
C GLN A 169 21.56 8.22 12.07
N CYS A 170 21.58 7.81 10.82
CA CYS A 170 22.77 7.26 10.16
C CYS A 170 23.91 8.29 10.05
N THR A 171 23.59 9.59 9.96
CA THR A 171 24.61 10.66 9.96
C THR A 171 25.31 10.76 11.30
N ASN A 172 24.61 10.54 12.40
CA ASN A 172 25.14 10.69 13.75
C ASN A 172 25.80 9.40 14.31
N THR A 173 25.46 8.25 13.78
CA THR A 173 25.93 6.95 14.29
C THR A 173 26.47 6.11 13.13
N PRO A 174 27.78 5.86 13.08
CA PRO A 174 28.38 4.94 12.10
C PRO A 174 27.74 3.54 12.17
N ASP A 175 27.71 2.84 11.05
CA ASP A 175 27.24 1.45 10.90
C ASP A 175 25.73 1.21 11.13
N LEU A 176 24.97 2.27 11.43
CA LEU A 176 23.53 2.17 11.67
C LEU A 176 22.77 1.76 10.38
N THR A 177 23.32 2.04 9.21
CA THR A 177 22.74 1.64 7.93
C THR A 177 22.63 0.12 7.83
N GLU A 178 23.69 -0.62 8.19
CA GLU A 178 23.68 -2.09 8.18
C GLU A 178 22.66 -2.66 9.17
N ILE A 179 22.52 -2.04 10.34
CA ILE A 179 21.51 -2.42 11.33
C ILE A 179 20.10 -2.21 10.77
N TYR A 180 19.85 -1.09 10.10
CA TYR A 180 18.53 -0.83 9.51
C TYR A 180 18.22 -1.74 8.32
N ASP A 181 19.20 -2.06 7.49
CA ASP A 181 19.02 -3.04 6.40
C ASP A 181 18.62 -4.41 6.96
N ASN A 182 19.24 -4.83 8.08
CA ASN A 182 18.88 -6.07 8.78
C ASN A 182 17.51 -6.01 9.47
N LEU A 183 17.12 -4.86 10.04
CA LEU A 183 15.84 -4.70 10.75
C LEU A 183 14.62 -4.55 9.80
N PHE A 184 14.81 -3.92 8.65
CA PHE A 184 13.73 -3.64 7.71
C PHE A 184 13.69 -4.60 6.51
N GLY A 185 14.76 -5.37 6.27
CA GLY A 185 14.76 -6.44 5.29
C GLY A 185 14.08 -7.69 5.85
N TYR A 186 13.28 -8.37 5.04
CA TYR A 186 12.56 -9.58 5.47
C TYR A 186 13.50 -10.74 5.85
N GLU A 187 14.70 -10.79 5.31
CA GLU A 187 15.70 -11.83 5.62
C GLU A 187 16.53 -11.53 6.89
N GLY A 188 16.33 -10.38 7.50
CA GLY A 188 17.05 -9.93 8.70
C GLY A 188 16.35 -10.31 10.02
N SER A 189 16.78 -9.66 11.10
CA SER A 189 16.13 -9.77 12.41
C SER A 189 14.85 -8.91 12.41
N GLU A 190 13.70 -9.52 12.52
CA GLU A 190 12.43 -8.81 12.55
C GLU A 190 12.11 -8.29 13.96
N VAL A 191 11.56 -7.08 14.03
CA VAL A 191 11.04 -6.52 15.29
C VAL A 191 9.52 -6.69 15.30
N TYR A 192 9.03 -7.54 16.19
CA TYR A 192 7.61 -7.72 16.42
C TYR A 192 7.16 -6.87 17.61
N PHE A 193 6.09 -6.09 17.43
CA PHE A 193 5.37 -5.47 18.54
C PHE A 193 4.25 -6.41 18.96
N VAL A 194 4.29 -6.83 20.20
CA VAL A 194 3.26 -7.68 20.82
C VAL A 194 2.22 -6.81 21.52
#